data_a33afa368456a7ae0cb177cf3383d6b6
#
_entry.id   a33afa368456a7ae0cb177cf3383d6b6
#
_cell.length_a   1.000
_cell.length_b   1.000
_cell.length_c   1.000
_cell.angle_alpha   90.00
_cell.angle_beta   90.00
_cell.angle_gamma   90.00
#
_symmetry.space_group_name_H-M   'P 1'
#
loop_
_entity.id
_entity.type
_entity.pdbx_description
1 polymer ?
#
loop_
_entity_poly.entity_id
_entity_poly.type
_entity_poly.pdbx_seq_one_letter_code
_entity_poly.pdbx_strand_id
1 'polypeptide(L)'
;MQNRNNLMLRAILFEGAISNKLKSKIDGIRIVNNKILECKWTRRKNTEIDLIAVTTKAIYVIEAKNWSGYIEGNYDQFYWRGMGDSHKPMDVISTYMQNLMHVRFIKSAALLAGFSLPPVISIICVPDSCQIYSDCIEIVHLSEIVQRIEKYESVLRGGY
;
A
#
# COMPACT_ATOMS: atom_id res chain seq x y z
N MET A 1 -22.09 -15.34 8.32
CA MET A 1 -21.60 -15.33 6.91
C MET A 1 -21.74 -13.97 6.23
N GLN A 2 -22.85 -13.26 6.38
CA GLN A 2 -23.12 -11.97 5.71
C GLN A 2 -22.10 -10.85 6.01
N ASN A 3 -21.51 -10.84 7.21
CA ASN A 3 -20.58 -9.78 7.64
C ASN A 3 -19.18 -9.87 6.99
N ARG A 4 -18.69 -11.09 6.71
CA ARG A 4 -17.38 -11.28 6.03
C ARG A 4 -17.41 -10.87 4.56
N ASN A 5 -18.50 -11.17 3.87
CA ASN A 5 -18.67 -10.81 2.46
C ASN A 5 -18.73 -9.28 2.29
N ASN A 6 -19.38 -8.57 3.23
CA ASN A 6 -19.44 -7.11 3.19
C ASN A 6 -18.05 -6.45 3.44
N LEU A 7 -17.24 -7.01 4.34
CA LEU A 7 -15.90 -6.48 4.60
C LEU A 7 -14.98 -6.68 3.40
N MET A 8 -15.02 -7.86 2.78
CA MET A 8 -14.25 -8.16 1.58
C MET A 8 -14.66 -7.27 0.40
N LEU A 9 -15.96 -7.09 0.18
CA LEU A 9 -16.46 -6.21 -0.88
C LEU A 9 -15.99 -4.76 -0.68
N ARG A 10 -16.02 -4.24 0.55
CA ARG A 10 -15.55 -2.89 0.86
C ARG A 10 -14.06 -2.71 0.63
N ALA A 11 -13.23 -3.72 0.96
CA ALA A 11 -11.81 -3.70 0.66
C ALA A 11 -11.58 -3.60 -0.86
N ILE A 12 -12.22 -4.45 -1.65
CA ILE A 12 -12.13 -4.45 -3.12
C ILE A 12 -12.59 -3.11 -3.70
N LEU A 13 -13.68 -2.53 -3.18
CA LEU A 13 -14.17 -1.22 -3.64
C LEU A 13 -13.18 -0.10 -3.32
N PHE A 14 -12.52 -0.15 -2.16
CA PHE A 14 -11.52 0.84 -1.79
C PHE A 14 -10.25 0.74 -2.64
N GLU A 15 -9.74 -0.45 -2.88
CA GLU A 15 -8.64 -0.69 -3.81
C GLU A 15 -8.99 -0.22 -5.22
N GLY A 16 -10.23 -0.49 -5.68
CA GLY A 16 -10.75 0.02 -6.95
C GLY A 16 -10.78 1.54 -7.00
N ALA A 17 -11.16 2.21 -5.91
CA ALA A 17 -11.16 3.68 -5.81
C ALA A 17 -9.74 4.25 -5.93
N ILE A 18 -8.75 3.65 -5.26
CA ILE A 18 -7.33 4.03 -5.39
C ILE A 18 -6.88 3.89 -6.85
N SER A 19 -7.11 2.71 -7.44
CA SER A 19 -6.72 2.41 -8.83
C SER A 19 -7.33 3.41 -9.83
N ASN A 20 -8.63 3.67 -9.72
CA ASN A 20 -9.33 4.59 -10.61
C ASN A 20 -8.82 6.04 -10.46
N LYS A 21 -8.59 6.48 -9.22
CA LYS A 21 -8.07 7.81 -8.96
C LYS A 21 -6.68 7.99 -9.57
N LEU A 22 -5.79 7.03 -9.39
CA LEU A 22 -4.44 7.09 -9.96
C LEU A 22 -4.47 7.09 -11.48
N LYS A 23 -5.24 6.20 -12.10
CA LYS A 23 -5.38 6.12 -13.57
C LYS A 23 -5.97 7.38 -14.18
N SER A 24 -6.87 8.07 -13.46
CA SER A 24 -7.51 9.31 -13.95
C SER A 24 -6.64 10.55 -13.83
N LYS A 25 -5.57 10.53 -13.03
CA LYS A 25 -4.77 11.69 -12.66
C LYS A 25 -3.30 11.62 -13.07
N ILE A 26 -2.77 10.41 -13.29
CA ILE A 26 -1.37 10.22 -13.63
C ILE A 26 -1.29 9.55 -14.99
N ASP A 27 -0.84 10.30 -15.99
CA ASP A 27 -0.71 9.79 -17.34
C ASP A 27 0.32 8.66 -17.45
N GLY A 28 -0.05 7.61 -18.18
CA GLY A 28 0.83 6.47 -18.43
C GLY A 28 1.07 5.54 -17.24
N ILE A 29 0.41 5.78 -16.09
CA ILE A 29 0.52 4.87 -14.95
C ILE A 29 -0.05 3.49 -15.28
N ARG A 30 0.66 2.45 -14.90
CA ARG A 30 0.17 1.06 -14.98
C ARG A 30 -0.10 0.55 -13.58
N ILE A 31 -1.26 -0.08 -13.37
CA ILE A 31 -1.66 -0.61 -12.07
C ILE A 31 -1.99 -2.09 -12.18
N VAL A 32 -1.45 -2.86 -11.25
CA VAL A 32 -1.75 -4.27 -11.04
C VAL A 32 -2.38 -4.40 -9.66
N ASN A 33 -3.56 -4.99 -9.57
CA ASN A 33 -4.30 -5.19 -8.32
C ASN A 33 -4.21 -6.64 -7.87
N ASN A 34 -4.25 -6.86 -6.57
CA ASN A 34 -4.39 -8.18 -5.92
C ASN A 34 -3.40 -9.22 -6.47
N LYS A 35 -2.12 -8.84 -6.53
CA LYS A 35 -1.10 -9.73 -7.06
C LYS A 35 -0.59 -10.67 -5.98
N ILE A 36 -0.86 -11.95 -6.16
CA ILE A 36 -0.24 -13.00 -5.36
C ILE A 36 1.14 -13.29 -5.94
N LEU A 37 2.17 -13.08 -5.13
CA LEU A 37 3.53 -13.43 -5.45
C LEU A 37 3.95 -14.65 -4.64
N GLU A 38 4.50 -15.66 -5.31
CA GLU A 38 5.05 -16.84 -4.64
C GLU A 38 6.43 -16.52 -4.08
N CYS A 39 6.65 -16.89 -2.84
CA CYS A 39 7.94 -16.76 -2.16
C CYS A 39 8.45 -18.10 -1.66
N LYS A 40 9.42 -18.65 -2.34
CA LYS A 40 10.05 -19.92 -1.93
C LYS A 40 10.91 -19.79 -0.67
N TRP A 41 11.25 -18.55 -0.25
CA TRP A 41 12.25 -18.28 0.79
C TRP A 41 11.67 -17.83 2.13
N THR A 42 10.34 -17.73 2.26
CA THR A 42 9.67 -17.36 3.51
C THR A 42 8.80 -18.52 4.01
N ARG A 43 8.53 -18.55 5.33
CA ARG A 43 7.56 -19.48 5.92
C ARG A 43 6.16 -19.33 5.29
N ARG A 44 5.81 -18.13 4.83
CA ARG A 44 4.62 -17.88 4.02
C ARG A 44 5.03 -18.02 2.56
N LYS A 45 4.56 -19.07 1.91
CA LYS A 45 4.88 -19.38 0.52
C LYS A 45 4.37 -18.34 -0.48
N ASN A 46 3.44 -17.49 -0.07
CA ASN A 46 2.80 -16.46 -0.90
C ASN A 46 2.58 -15.19 -0.08
N THR A 47 2.65 -14.06 -0.75
CA THR A 47 2.18 -12.77 -0.24
C THR A 47 1.23 -12.17 -1.26
N GLU A 48 0.15 -11.56 -0.79
CA GLU A 48 -0.77 -10.79 -1.61
C GLU A 48 -0.42 -9.31 -1.45
N ILE A 49 -0.31 -8.61 -2.58
CA ILE A 49 -0.06 -7.18 -2.64
C ILE A 49 -1.31 -6.53 -3.22
N ASP A 50 -1.90 -5.60 -2.49
CA ASP A 50 -3.17 -4.97 -2.87
C ASP A 50 -3.04 -4.24 -4.21
N LEU A 51 -2.07 -3.32 -4.34
CA LEU A 51 -1.80 -2.62 -5.59
C LEU A 51 -0.30 -2.42 -5.82
N ILE A 52 0.09 -2.58 -7.08
CA ILE A 52 1.40 -2.16 -7.59
C ILE A 52 1.14 -1.13 -8.67
N ALA A 53 1.58 0.11 -8.46
CA ALA A 53 1.49 1.16 -9.45
C ALA A 53 2.88 1.44 -10.03
N VAL A 54 2.98 1.49 -11.36
CA VAL A 54 4.25 1.65 -12.08
C VAL A 54 4.18 2.89 -12.94
N THR A 55 5.14 3.77 -12.77
CA THR A 55 5.39 4.91 -13.65
C THR A 55 6.70 4.72 -14.40
N THR A 56 7.10 5.70 -15.19
CA THR A 56 8.41 5.67 -15.87
C THR A 56 9.58 5.84 -14.90
N LYS A 57 9.35 6.25 -13.63
CA LYS A 57 10.40 6.61 -12.68
C LYS A 57 10.48 5.73 -11.45
N ALA A 58 9.35 5.14 -11.04
CA ALA A 58 9.27 4.38 -9.81
C ALA A 58 8.20 3.30 -9.86
N ILE A 59 8.31 2.36 -8.93
CA ILE A 59 7.29 1.37 -8.60
C ILE A 59 6.76 1.71 -7.22
N TYR A 60 5.46 1.88 -7.09
CA TYR A 60 4.77 2.14 -5.83
C TYR A 60 4.05 0.88 -5.37
N VAL A 61 4.40 0.40 -4.21
CA VAL A 61 3.73 -0.72 -3.53
C VAL A 61 2.74 -0.12 -2.56
N ILE A 62 1.45 -0.29 -2.84
CA ILE A 62 0.38 0.38 -2.10
C ILE A 62 -0.40 -0.66 -1.32
N GLU A 63 -0.36 -0.54 0.00
CA GLU A 63 -1.20 -1.27 0.95
C GLU A 63 -2.47 -0.46 1.20
N ALA A 64 -3.63 -1.05 1.00
CA ALA A 64 -4.93 -0.40 1.15
C ALA A 64 -5.59 -0.80 2.49
N LYS A 65 -5.73 0.13 3.41
CA LYS A 65 -6.41 -0.10 4.69
C LYS A 65 -7.73 0.67 4.73
N ASN A 66 -8.82 -0.01 4.39
CA ASN A 66 -10.17 0.58 4.40
C ASN A 66 -10.70 0.74 5.84
N TRP A 67 -10.02 1.57 6.63
CA TRP A 67 -10.40 1.88 8.00
C TRP A 67 -10.97 3.30 8.09
N SER A 68 -12.27 3.39 8.36
CA SER A 68 -12.98 4.67 8.43
C SER A 68 -12.81 5.41 9.76
N GLY A 69 -12.35 4.72 10.82
CA GLY A 69 -12.16 5.30 12.15
C GLY A 69 -10.76 5.89 12.33
N TYR A 70 -9.80 5.04 12.68
CA TYR A 70 -8.41 5.48 12.86
C TYR A 70 -7.39 4.38 12.58
N ILE A 71 -6.15 4.82 12.37
CA ILE A 71 -4.93 4.00 12.35
C ILE A 71 -3.93 4.61 13.34
N GLU A 72 -3.40 3.78 14.23
CA GLU A 72 -2.45 4.18 15.27
C GLU A 72 -1.27 3.23 15.28
N GLY A 73 -0.04 3.77 15.24
CA GLY A 73 1.19 3.01 15.31
C GLY A 73 2.35 3.71 14.65
N ASN A 74 3.56 3.47 15.16
CA ASN A 74 4.80 4.10 14.73
C ASN A 74 5.75 3.08 14.12
N TYR A 75 6.87 3.53 13.52
CA TYR A 75 7.84 2.71 12.81
C TYR A 75 8.42 1.56 13.63
N ASP A 76 8.64 1.77 14.93
CA ASP A 76 9.26 0.82 15.87
C ASP A 76 8.27 -0.18 16.49
N GLN A 77 6.97 0.02 16.25
CA GLN A 77 5.92 -0.84 16.81
C GLN A 77 5.61 -2.02 15.90
N PHE A 78 5.67 -3.24 16.47
CA PHE A 78 5.32 -4.46 15.75
C PHE A 78 3.81 -4.62 15.57
N TYR A 79 3.01 -4.15 16.53
CA TYR A 79 1.56 -4.13 16.45
C TYR A 79 1.05 -2.70 16.38
N TRP A 80 0.12 -2.51 15.47
CA TRP A 80 -0.63 -1.27 15.30
C TRP A 80 -2.07 -1.50 15.68
N ARG A 81 -2.77 -0.43 16.00
CA ARG A 81 -4.19 -0.46 16.30
C ARG A 81 -4.96 0.24 15.20
N GLY A 82 -6.07 -0.35 14.81
CA GLY A 82 -6.96 0.24 13.82
C GLY A 82 -8.42 0.08 14.18
N MET A 83 -9.23 0.97 13.68
CA MET A 83 -10.68 0.92 13.82
C MET A 83 -11.34 1.18 12.47
N GLY A 84 -12.05 0.17 11.99
CA GLY A 84 -12.91 0.28 10.81
C GLY A 84 -14.37 0.53 11.18
N ASP A 85 -15.25 0.29 10.23
CA ASP A 85 -16.71 0.49 10.37
C ASP A 85 -17.39 -0.33 11.47
N SER A 86 -16.73 -1.36 12.00
CA SER A 86 -17.26 -2.13 13.12
C SER A 86 -17.26 -1.37 14.44
N HIS A 87 -16.62 -0.19 14.46
CA HIS A 87 -16.40 0.62 15.66
C HIS A 87 -15.71 -0.14 16.82
N LYS A 88 -15.05 -1.25 16.51
CA LYS A 88 -14.26 -2.03 17.46
C LYS A 88 -12.79 -1.89 17.09
N PRO A 89 -11.95 -1.40 18.02
CA PRO A 89 -10.51 -1.42 17.83
C PRO A 89 -10.00 -2.85 17.65
N MET A 90 -9.02 -3.01 16.78
CA MET A 90 -8.33 -4.29 16.61
C MET A 90 -6.83 -4.05 16.50
N ASP A 91 -6.08 -4.95 17.12
CA ASP A 91 -4.63 -4.97 17.00
C ASP A 91 -4.27 -5.79 15.76
N VAL A 92 -3.41 -5.23 14.93
CA VAL A 92 -2.92 -5.86 13.69
C VAL A 92 -1.40 -5.78 13.65
N ILE A 93 -0.79 -6.63 12.84
CA ILE A 93 0.63 -6.48 12.53
C ILE A 93 0.83 -5.10 11.88
N SER A 94 1.92 -4.43 12.25
CA SER A 94 2.29 -3.13 11.69
C SER A 94 2.11 -3.10 10.18
N THR A 95 1.23 -2.23 9.70
CA THR A 95 0.96 -2.07 8.27
C THR A 95 2.20 -1.58 7.53
N TYR A 96 3.05 -0.77 8.20
CA TYR A 96 4.35 -0.38 7.68
C TYR A 96 5.24 -1.59 7.45
N MET A 97 5.40 -2.46 8.45
CA MET A 97 6.22 -3.67 8.33
C MET A 97 5.68 -4.63 7.26
N GLN A 98 4.35 -4.78 7.18
CA GLN A 98 3.70 -5.58 6.15
C GLN A 98 4.07 -5.07 4.75
N ASN A 99 3.88 -3.78 4.49
CA ASN A 99 4.15 -3.22 3.16
C ASN A 99 5.65 -3.15 2.84
N LEU A 100 6.50 -2.93 3.85
CA LEU A 100 7.96 -3.01 3.69
C LEU A 100 8.40 -4.42 3.26
N MET A 101 7.75 -5.47 3.77
CA MET A 101 8.01 -6.85 3.33
C MET A 101 7.60 -7.06 1.87
N HIS A 102 6.49 -6.48 1.42
CA HIS A 102 6.09 -6.51 0.01
C HIS A 102 7.14 -5.83 -0.90
N VAL A 103 7.64 -4.66 -0.49
CA VAL A 103 8.73 -3.94 -1.20
C VAL A 103 9.99 -4.80 -1.30
N ARG A 104 10.44 -5.38 -0.19
CA ARG A 104 11.62 -6.27 -0.15
C ARG A 104 11.44 -7.48 -1.05
N PHE A 105 10.23 -8.02 -1.08
CA PHE A 105 9.87 -9.16 -1.89
C PHE A 105 10.02 -8.86 -3.39
N ILE A 106 9.45 -7.74 -3.86
CA ILE A 106 9.57 -7.31 -5.27
C ILE A 106 11.04 -7.10 -5.64
N LYS A 107 11.81 -6.42 -4.78
CA LYS A 107 13.25 -6.19 -5.02
C LYS A 107 14.03 -7.51 -5.13
N SER A 108 13.76 -8.45 -4.23
CA SER A 108 14.44 -9.75 -4.22
C SER A 108 14.08 -10.61 -5.46
N ALA A 109 12.80 -10.61 -5.83
CA ALA A 109 12.35 -11.34 -7.01
C ALA A 109 12.99 -10.81 -8.30
N ALA A 110 13.08 -9.48 -8.44
CA ALA A 110 13.73 -8.86 -9.59
C ALA A 110 15.24 -9.16 -9.63
N LEU A 111 15.92 -9.07 -8.49
CA LEU A 111 17.34 -9.39 -8.40
C LEU A 111 17.63 -10.84 -8.81
N LEU A 112 16.83 -11.79 -8.33
CA LEU A 112 16.95 -13.20 -8.70
C LEU A 112 16.68 -13.48 -10.18
N ALA A 113 15.81 -12.67 -10.78
CA ALA A 113 15.50 -12.74 -12.21
C ALA A 113 16.49 -11.94 -13.09
N GLY A 114 17.51 -11.30 -12.50
CA GLY A 114 18.50 -10.51 -13.22
C GLY A 114 18.01 -9.14 -13.70
N PHE A 115 16.91 -8.63 -13.12
CA PHE A 115 16.36 -7.32 -13.48
C PHE A 115 16.82 -6.23 -12.51
N SER A 116 17.20 -5.08 -13.07
CA SER A 116 17.35 -3.83 -12.32
C SER A 116 15.99 -3.13 -12.25
N LEU A 117 15.57 -2.73 -11.05
CA LEU A 117 14.33 -1.99 -10.85
C LEU A 117 14.60 -0.51 -10.64
N PRO A 118 13.69 0.37 -11.09
CA PRO A 118 13.65 1.74 -10.61
C PRO A 118 13.38 1.75 -9.09
N PRO A 119 13.42 2.91 -8.42
CA PRO A 119 13.05 3.02 -7.01
C PRO A 119 11.71 2.34 -6.72
N VAL A 120 11.68 1.52 -5.66
CA VAL A 120 10.45 0.86 -5.17
C VAL A 120 10.05 1.51 -3.86
N ILE A 121 8.90 2.15 -3.85
CA ILE A 121 8.41 3.05 -2.80
C ILE A 121 7.17 2.45 -2.14
N SER A 122 7.14 2.47 -0.81
CA SER A 122 5.99 2.04 0.00
C SER A 122 4.99 3.17 0.16
N ILE A 123 3.70 2.87 0.01
CA ILE A 123 2.58 3.77 0.34
C ILE A 123 1.53 2.96 1.10
N ILE A 124 0.97 3.54 2.15
CA ILE A 124 -0.18 2.99 2.87
C ILE A 124 -1.33 3.96 2.66
N CYS A 125 -2.38 3.51 1.98
CA CYS A 125 -3.52 4.37 1.66
C CYS A 125 -4.71 4.06 2.57
N VAL A 126 -5.27 5.11 3.18
CA VAL A 126 -6.46 5.04 4.03
C VAL A 126 -7.57 5.95 3.49
N PRO A 127 -8.85 5.70 3.83
CA PRO A 127 -9.95 6.61 3.49
C PRO A 127 -9.74 8.02 4.07
N ASP A 128 -10.30 9.02 3.44
CA ASP A 128 -10.23 10.42 3.91
C ASP A 128 -10.88 10.62 5.29
N SER A 129 -11.79 9.74 5.69
CA SER A 129 -12.40 9.73 7.03
C SER A 129 -11.52 9.13 8.13
N CYS A 130 -10.43 8.45 7.78
CA CYS A 130 -9.54 7.80 8.74
C CYS A 130 -8.69 8.83 9.48
N GLN A 131 -8.67 8.78 10.81
CA GLN A 131 -7.74 9.56 11.61
C GLN A 131 -6.39 8.86 11.69
N ILE A 132 -5.30 9.59 11.44
CA ILE A 132 -3.94 9.03 11.44
C ILE A 132 -3.22 9.47 12.71
N TYR A 133 -2.89 8.51 13.58
CA TYR A 133 -2.08 8.68 14.79
C TYR A 133 -0.76 7.92 14.61
N SER A 134 0.12 8.47 13.75
CA SER A 134 1.36 7.81 13.37
C SER A 134 2.41 8.83 12.92
N ASP A 135 3.68 8.52 13.15
CA ASP A 135 4.84 9.23 12.59
C ASP A 135 5.27 8.66 11.22
N CYS A 136 4.59 7.62 10.73
CA CYS A 136 4.90 6.99 9.45
C CYS A 136 4.45 7.86 8.28
N ILE A 137 5.42 8.44 7.57
CA ILE A 137 5.17 9.31 6.42
C ILE A 137 4.60 8.58 5.20
N GLU A 138 4.67 7.27 5.16
CA GLU A 138 4.09 6.43 4.10
C GLU A 138 2.57 6.40 4.12
N ILE A 139 1.94 6.76 5.25
CA ILE A 139 0.48 6.77 5.36
C ILE A 139 -0.06 8.04 4.70
N VAL A 140 -1.03 7.85 3.82
CA VAL A 140 -1.70 8.94 3.10
C VAL A 140 -3.20 8.70 3.00
N HIS A 141 -3.96 9.78 3.00
CA HIS A 141 -5.37 9.72 2.65
C HIS A 141 -5.57 9.49 1.14
N LEU A 142 -6.70 8.90 0.79
CA LEU A 142 -7.06 8.70 -0.62
C LEU A 142 -7.03 10.02 -1.42
N SER A 143 -7.45 11.13 -0.83
CA SER A 143 -7.41 12.45 -1.48
C SER A 143 -5.99 12.89 -1.83
N GLU A 144 -4.98 12.50 -1.05
CA GLU A 144 -3.59 12.97 -1.12
C GLU A 144 -2.66 12.05 -1.93
N ILE A 145 -3.11 10.85 -2.30
CA ILE A 145 -2.22 9.82 -2.88
C ILE A 145 -1.55 10.27 -4.19
N VAL A 146 -2.27 11.00 -5.04
CA VAL A 146 -1.74 11.54 -6.30
C VAL A 146 -0.62 12.53 -6.03
N GLN A 147 -0.87 13.52 -5.16
CA GLN A 147 0.12 14.52 -4.78
C GLN A 147 1.37 13.88 -4.14
N ARG A 148 1.19 12.81 -3.35
CA ARG A 148 2.29 12.07 -2.76
C ARG A 148 3.18 11.42 -3.83
N ILE A 149 2.59 10.80 -4.84
CA ILE A 149 3.34 10.20 -5.96
C ILE A 149 4.06 11.29 -6.75
N GLU A 150 3.38 12.39 -7.10
CA GLU A 150 3.97 13.51 -7.82
C GLU A 150 5.16 14.12 -7.05
N LYS A 151 5.04 14.24 -5.73
CA LYS A 151 6.14 14.70 -4.87
C LYS A 151 7.36 13.76 -4.94
N TYR A 152 7.17 12.45 -4.85
CA TYR A 152 8.27 11.49 -5.01
C TYR A 152 8.91 11.60 -6.40
N GLU A 153 8.10 11.71 -7.45
CA GLU A 153 8.60 11.82 -8.82
C GLU A 153 9.34 13.13 -9.11
N SER A 154 8.97 14.20 -8.42
CA SER A 154 9.69 15.48 -8.54
C SER A 154 11.09 15.41 -7.95
N VAL A 155 11.26 14.72 -6.81
CA VAL A 155 12.57 14.49 -6.18
C VAL A 155 13.46 13.60 -7.05
N LEU A 156 12.88 12.57 -7.67
CA LEU A 156 13.60 11.66 -8.58
C LEU A 156 14.03 12.34 -9.90
N ARG A 157 13.49 13.52 -10.25
CA ARG A 157 13.95 14.33 -11.40
C ARG A 157 15.24 15.11 -11.13
N GLY A 158 15.54 15.39 -9.86
CA GLY A 158 16.69 16.22 -9.46
C GLY A 158 18.03 15.46 -9.30
N GLY A 159 18.07 14.17 -9.61
CA GLY A 159 19.22 13.29 -9.38
C GLY A 159 19.97 12.85 -10.65
N TYR A 160 20.26 13.78 -11.58
CA TYR A 160 21.21 13.58 -12.69
C TYR A 160 22.10 14.80 -12.83
#